data_8759477560dfbe9ceeb0fe558a10ddba
#
_entry.id   8759477560dfbe9ceeb0fe558a10ddba
#
_cell.length_a   1.000
_cell.length_b   1.000
_cell.length_c   1.000
_cell.angle_alpha   90.00
_cell.angle_beta   90.00
_cell.angle_gamma   90.00
#
_symmetry.space_group_name_H-M   'P 1'
#
loop_
_entity.id
_entity.type
_entity.pdbx_description
1 polymer ?
#
loop_
_entity_poly.entity_id
_entity_poly.type
_entity_poly.pdbx_seq_one_letter_code
_entity_poly.pdbx_strand_id
1 'polypeptide(L)'
;MIEKKYEDLRSSRWFSPDDVRSFGHRSRAMQMGYSKEDWEGKPLIGIINTWSDIQPCHSHFKQRVEDVKRGVFQSGGFPIELPAISLAEMYVKPTTMLYRNMLSMEVEELIRSHPIDGVVLMGGCDKTTPALTMGAISVNLPMIFLPAGPMLRGNYKGKYLGSGSDGWKYWDELRAGTITNEDWLDVEAGIARSYGHCMTMGTASTMTAIAEAMGLCLPGASSIPAADSNHIRMSSNVGKRIVNMVWEDLTPSKIITEKSVDNAVTISMAMGCSTNAIIHLIAMARRASINLTMDDLDKKGREVPLIANIRPSGKDYLMEDFFYAGGILALMHQLSSKLNLDEKTVSGKTVRELIVGNKTINEDVIRPLSNPIYEEGSLAVLKGNLAPDGCVIKPAACEKKFLKHKGPAIVFDSYPEMKKLIDSDDLDVTEDHILVLRNVGPVGGPGMPEWGMMPIPKKLLKKGVRDMVRISDARMSGTSYGACILHVAPESYIGGPLSLLETGDIVELDVSQRSINMLVDEDTLSLRKNKIKLSEPKAGRGWLWMYSNHVKQANEGCDFDFLETDFGKSAKEPDIF
;
A
#
# COMPACT_ATOMS: atom_id res chain seq x y z
N MET A 1 -3.10 -34.39 -6.11
CA MET A 1 -2.05 -33.33 -6.10
C MET A 1 -0.71 -34.05 -6.22
N ILE A 2 0.20 -33.58 -7.07
CA ILE A 2 1.56 -34.11 -7.12
C ILE A 2 2.26 -33.49 -5.91
N GLU A 3 2.50 -34.26 -4.86
CA GLU A 3 3.31 -33.83 -3.73
C GLU A 3 4.78 -33.86 -4.17
N LYS A 4 5.52 -32.76 -3.94
CA LYS A 4 6.97 -32.71 -4.14
C LYS A 4 7.66 -33.73 -3.25
N LYS A 5 8.73 -34.31 -3.76
CA LYS A 5 9.66 -35.11 -2.96
C LYS A 5 10.81 -34.24 -2.47
N TYR A 6 11.55 -34.71 -1.48
CA TYR A 6 12.68 -33.98 -0.95
C TYR A 6 13.73 -33.65 -2.04
N GLU A 7 13.97 -34.58 -2.96
CA GLU A 7 14.91 -34.41 -4.08
C GLU A 7 14.52 -33.27 -5.03
N ASP A 8 13.22 -32.88 -5.06
CA ASP A 8 12.70 -31.79 -5.88
C ASP A 8 12.91 -30.42 -5.23
N LEU A 9 13.32 -30.37 -3.96
CA LEU A 9 13.54 -29.14 -3.21
C LEU A 9 14.85 -28.46 -3.62
N ARG A 10 14.87 -27.14 -3.66
CA ARG A 10 16.08 -26.34 -3.91
C ARG A 10 17.13 -26.60 -2.83
N SER A 11 16.70 -26.67 -1.57
CA SER A 11 17.57 -26.96 -0.41
C SER A 11 18.25 -28.33 -0.49
N SER A 12 17.63 -29.33 -1.11
CA SER A 12 18.22 -30.65 -1.25
C SER A 12 19.55 -30.61 -2.01
N ARG A 13 19.67 -29.75 -3.03
CA ARG A 13 20.90 -29.56 -3.82
C ARG A 13 22.06 -29.00 -2.99
N TRP A 14 21.77 -28.33 -1.88
CA TRP A 14 22.77 -27.74 -0.98
C TRP A 14 23.20 -28.66 0.15
N PHE A 15 22.30 -29.52 0.62
CA PHE A 15 22.52 -30.32 1.82
C PHE A 15 22.68 -31.81 1.57
N SER A 16 22.15 -32.36 0.45
CA SER A 16 22.13 -33.79 0.20
C SER A 16 23.39 -34.38 -0.46
N PRO A 17 24.04 -33.69 -1.46
CA PRO A 17 25.16 -34.26 -2.16
C PRO A 17 26.36 -34.61 -1.23
N ASP A 18 27.08 -35.68 -1.54
CA ASP A 18 28.30 -36.05 -0.83
C ASP A 18 29.51 -35.49 -1.56
N ASP A 19 29.63 -34.17 -1.52
CA ASP A 19 30.73 -33.41 -2.13
C ASP A 19 31.27 -32.32 -1.20
N VAL A 20 32.36 -31.68 -1.61
CA VAL A 20 33.06 -30.65 -0.80
C VAL A 20 32.22 -29.41 -0.57
N ARG A 21 31.24 -29.11 -1.43
CA ARG A 21 30.37 -27.91 -1.33
C ARG A 21 29.27 -28.16 -0.33
N SER A 22 28.56 -29.27 -0.47
CA SER A 22 27.56 -29.68 0.51
C SER A 22 28.19 -29.93 1.89
N PHE A 23 29.42 -30.44 1.96
CA PHE A 23 30.19 -30.41 3.20
C PHE A 23 30.31 -28.98 3.76
N GLY A 24 30.65 -28.00 2.90
CA GLY A 24 30.73 -26.60 3.29
C GLY A 24 29.40 -26.10 3.87
N HIS A 25 28.27 -26.35 3.20
CA HIS A 25 26.95 -25.92 3.65
C HIS A 25 26.53 -26.56 4.97
N ARG A 26 26.70 -27.90 5.09
CA ARG A 26 26.37 -28.62 6.34
C ARG A 26 27.25 -28.16 7.50
N SER A 27 28.56 -27.99 7.27
CA SER A 27 29.46 -27.51 8.33
C SER A 27 29.13 -26.10 8.81
N ARG A 28 28.62 -25.22 7.93
CA ARG A 28 28.19 -23.87 8.33
C ARG A 28 26.85 -23.88 9.05
N ALA A 29 25.95 -24.77 8.71
CA ALA A 29 24.74 -24.98 9.50
C ALA A 29 25.08 -25.45 10.93
N MET A 30 26.01 -26.37 11.07
CA MET A 30 26.52 -26.79 12.40
C MET A 30 27.21 -25.65 13.15
N GLN A 31 27.95 -24.77 12.46
CA GLN A 31 28.55 -23.57 13.06
C GLN A 31 27.51 -22.63 13.65
N MET A 32 26.31 -22.56 13.05
CA MET A 32 25.20 -21.78 13.56
C MET A 32 24.41 -22.47 14.69
N GLY A 33 24.84 -23.66 15.11
CA GLY A 33 24.24 -24.41 16.21
C GLY A 33 23.15 -25.41 15.80
N TYR A 34 22.95 -25.66 14.51
CA TYR A 34 21.97 -26.63 14.00
C TYR A 34 22.61 -28.01 13.87
N SER A 35 21.84 -29.06 14.12
CA SER A 35 22.23 -30.44 13.91
C SER A 35 21.72 -30.98 12.57
N LYS A 36 22.22 -32.14 12.14
CA LYS A 36 21.77 -32.78 10.89
C LYS A 36 20.26 -33.00 10.86
N GLU A 37 19.69 -33.34 12.00
CA GLU A 37 18.24 -33.60 12.17
C GLU A 37 17.38 -32.32 11.95
N ASP A 38 17.97 -31.13 12.01
CA ASP A 38 17.25 -29.87 11.79
C ASP A 38 16.95 -29.64 10.31
N TRP A 39 17.82 -30.06 9.38
CA TRP A 39 17.65 -29.81 7.95
C TRP A 39 17.43 -31.07 7.08
N GLU A 40 17.89 -32.27 7.52
CA GLU A 40 17.81 -33.46 6.69
C GLU A 40 16.37 -33.86 6.37
N GLY A 41 16.08 -33.95 5.07
CA GLY A 41 14.74 -34.32 4.60
C GLY A 41 13.67 -33.23 4.78
N LYS A 42 14.05 -31.99 5.13
CA LYS A 42 13.10 -30.91 5.43
C LYS A 42 13.24 -29.75 4.44
N PRO A 43 12.12 -29.09 4.10
CA PRO A 43 12.18 -27.88 3.30
C PRO A 43 12.77 -26.73 4.10
N LEU A 44 13.61 -25.92 3.46
CA LEU A 44 14.18 -24.71 4.03
C LEU A 44 13.22 -23.54 3.81
N ILE A 45 12.78 -22.95 4.90
CA ILE A 45 11.84 -21.82 4.89
C ILE A 45 12.60 -20.53 5.22
N GLY A 46 12.66 -19.62 4.25
CA GLY A 46 13.12 -18.26 4.48
C GLY A 46 12.06 -17.43 5.20
N ILE A 47 12.46 -16.67 6.21
CA ILE A 47 11.58 -15.72 6.89
C ILE A 47 12.16 -14.33 6.65
N ILE A 48 11.60 -13.59 5.69
CA ILE A 48 12.02 -12.22 5.38
C ILE A 48 11.36 -11.28 6.37
N ASN A 49 12.20 -10.70 7.24
CA ASN A 49 11.76 -9.87 8.36
C ASN A 49 12.19 -8.42 8.20
N THR A 50 11.22 -7.51 8.14
CA THR A 50 11.44 -6.07 8.04
C THR A 50 11.44 -5.37 9.41
N TRP A 51 11.80 -6.07 10.47
CA TRP A 51 11.99 -5.50 11.80
C TRP A 51 13.18 -4.54 11.85
N SER A 52 13.03 -3.49 12.67
CA SER A 52 14.12 -2.57 13.02
C SER A 52 13.70 -1.76 14.27
N ASP A 53 14.66 -1.26 15.05
CA ASP A 53 14.40 -0.38 16.19
C ASP A 53 13.73 0.95 15.77
N ILE A 54 13.92 1.39 14.53
CA ILE A 54 13.32 2.62 13.98
C ILE A 54 11.96 2.37 13.30
N GLN A 55 11.43 1.14 13.33
CA GLN A 55 10.17 0.79 12.67
C GLN A 55 9.08 0.47 13.69
N PRO A 56 8.30 1.45 14.16
CA PRO A 56 7.28 1.24 15.19
C PRO A 56 6.17 0.30 14.73
N CYS A 57 5.85 0.28 13.43
CA CYS A 57 4.84 -0.65 12.89
C CYS A 57 5.25 -2.11 13.03
N HIS A 58 6.57 -2.42 13.05
CA HIS A 58 7.13 -3.78 13.04
C HIS A 58 7.95 -4.11 14.30
N SER A 59 7.93 -3.28 15.34
CA SER A 59 8.77 -3.51 16.52
C SER A 59 8.51 -4.84 17.22
N HIS A 60 7.30 -5.39 17.13
CA HIS A 60 6.93 -6.71 17.63
C HIS A 60 7.45 -7.87 16.76
N PHE A 61 7.91 -7.63 15.54
CA PHE A 61 8.41 -8.70 14.65
C PHE A 61 9.67 -9.36 15.16
N LYS A 62 10.46 -8.66 16.00
CA LYS A 62 11.57 -9.26 16.75
C LYS A 62 11.15 -10.49 17.57
N GLN A 63 9.92 -10.51 18.07
CA GLN A 63 9.35 -11.63 18.83
C GLN A 63 8.53 -12.55 17.94
N ARG A 64 7.76 -12.00 17.00
CA ARG A 64 6.86 -12.77 16.12
C ARG A 64 7.61 -13.73 15.19
N VAL A 65 8.83 -13.40 14.81
CA VAL A 65 9.67 -14.31 14.01
C VAL A 65 9.91 -15.65 14.73
N GLU A 66 10.04 -15.63 16.06
CA GLU A 66 10.19 -16.86 16.86
C GLU A 66 8.88 -17.68 16.89
N ASP A 67 7.72 -17.02 16.86
CA ASP A 67 6.43 -17.70 16.72
C ASP A 67 6.30 -18.37 15.34
N VAL A 68 6.77 -17.72 14.28
CA VAL A 68 6.83 -18.29 12.92
C VAL A 68 7.79 -19.50 12.89
N LYS A 69 9.03 -19.35 13.40
CA LYS A 69 10.01 -20.45 13.49
C LYS A 69 9.44 -21.65 14.23
N ARG A 70 8.76 -21.41 15.35
CA ARG A 70 8.06 -22.48 16.10
C ARG A 70 7.06 -23.24 15.21
N GLY A 71 6.25 -22.53 14.42
CA GLY A 71 5.31 -23.15 13.50
C GLY A 71 5.99 -23.97 12.40
N VAL A 72 7.08 -23.47 11.83
CA VAL A 72 7.87 -24.17 10.81
C VAL A 72 8.47 -25.46 11.39
N PHE A 73 9.15 -25.41 12.54
CA PHE A 73 9.70 -26.60 13.19
C PHE A 73 8.62 -27.64 13.52
N GLN A 74 7.47 -27.21 14.05
CA GLN A 74 6.37 -28.12 14.38
C GLN A 74 5.80 -28.85 13.16
N SER A 75 5.98 -28.29 11.96
CA SER A 75 5.49 -28.89 10.70
C SER A 75 6.61 -29.57 9.91
N GLY A 76 7.78 -29.75 10.49
CA GLY A 76 8.89 -30.47 9.86
C GLY A 76 9.64 -29.64 8.81
N GLY A 77 9.66 -28.34 8.92
CA GLY A 77 10.50 -27.45 8.10
C GLY A 77 11.72 -26.95 8.86
N PHE A 78 12.69 -26.36 8.14
CA PHE A 78 13.89 -25.74 8.68
C PHE A 78 13.84 -24.22 8.45
N PRO A 79 13.58 -23.38 9.48
CA PRO A 79 13.44 -21.93 9.33
C PRO A 79 14.78 -21.20 9.37
N ILE A 80 14.98 -20.27 8.45
CA ILE A 80 16.09 -19.31 8.44
C ILE A 80 15.52 -17.89 8.34
N GLU A 81 15.86 -17.04 9.30
CA GLU A 81 15.49 -15.62 9.25
C GLU A 81 16.47 -14.84 8.36
N LEU A 82 15.92 -14.03 7.47
CA LEU A 82 16.65 -13.12 6.60
C LEU A 82 16.17 -11.69 6.85
N PRO A 83 17.00 -10.79 7.40
CA PRO A 83 16.65 -9.40 7.56
C PRO A 83 16.54 -8.71 6.19
N ALA A 84 15.58 -7.80 6.05
CA ALA A 84 15.42 -6.95 4.88
C ALA A 84 15.26 -5.48 5.30
N ILE A 85 15.42 -4.55 4.35
CA ILE A 85 15.30 -3.11 4.60
C ILE A 85 13.97 -2.81 5.30
N SER A 86 14.07 -2.06 6.41
CA SER A 86 12.92 -1.62 7.18
C SER A 86 12.50 -0.20 6.76
N LEU A 87 11.32 -0.07 6.14
CA LEU A 87 10.81 1.18 5.61
C LEU A 87 9.73 1.78 6.51
N ALA A 88 10.15 2.60 7.47
CA ALA A 88 9.26 3.30 8.41
C ALA A 88 8.79 4.62 7.80
N GLU A 89 7.51 4.76 7.41
CA GLU A 89 6.99 5.95 6.72
C GLU A 89 7.25 7.27 7.48
N MET A 90 7.19 7.23 8.81
CA MET A 90 7.40 8.42 9.63
C MET A 90 8.86 8.89 9.70
N TYR A 91 9.83 7.99 9.47
CA TYR A 91 11.26 8.28 9.65
C TYR A 91 12.05 8.34 8.35
N VAL A 92 11.70 7.54 7.35
CA VAL A 92 12.40 7.50 6.06
C VAL A 92 12.04 8.73 5.21
N LYS A 93 13.05 9.47 4.75
CA LYS A 93 12.90 10.68 3.94
C LYS A 93 13.59 10.54 2.57
N PRO A 94 13.05 11.17 1.54
CA PRO A 94 11.87 12.05 1.50
C PRO A 94 10.56 11.26 1.70
N THR A 95 10.54 9.97 1.40
CA THR A 95 9.40 9.05 1.53
C THR A 95 9.87 7.61 1.38
N THR A 96 9.20 6.66 2.03
CA THR A 96 9.47 5.21 1.86
C THR A 96 9.19 4.74 0.43
N MET A 97 8.35 5.43 -0.33
CA MET A 97 8.06 5.08 -1.71
C MET A 97 9.29 5.12 -2.62
N LEU A 98 10.25 6.01 -2.36
CA LEU A 98 11.53 6.05 -3.05
C LEU A 98 12.28 4.70 -2.96
N TYR A 99 12.09 3.97 -1.86
CA TYR A 99 12.81 2.73 -1.57
C TYR A 99 11.94 1.46 -1.74
N ARG A 100 10.67 1.59 -2.16
CA ARG A 100 9.80 0.42 -2.37
C ARG A 100 10.40 -0.57 -3.38
N ASN A 101 10.89 -0.08 -4.51
CA ASN A 101 11.48 -0.94 -5.54
C ASN A 101 12.83 -1.52 -5.10
N MET A 102 13.62 -0.79 -4.29
CA MET A 102 14.86 -1.32 -3.69
C MET A 102 14.56 -2.54 -2.81
N LEU A 103 13.61 -2.42 -1.87
CA LEU A 103 13.20 -3.55 -1.04
C LEU A 103 12.64 -4.70 -1.88
N SER A 104 11.89 -4.42 -2.94
CA SER A 104 11.37 -5.46 -3.85
C SER A 104 12.50 -6.23 -4.54
N MET A 105 13.53 -5.54 -5.02
CA MET A 105 14.73 -6.17 -5.61
C MET A 105 15.52 -6.95 -4.57
N GLU A 106 15.71 -6.39 -3.38
CA GLU A 106 16.39 -7.09 -2.27
C GLU A 106 15.69 -8.42 -1.94
N VAL A 107 14.37 -8.41 -1.83
CA VAL A 107 13.56 -9.61 -1.52
C VAL A 107 13.70 -10.65 -2.63
N GLU A 108 13.62 -10.25 -3.89
CA GLU A 108 13.84 -11.14 -5.03
C GLU A 108 15.20 -11.81 -4.95
N GLU A 109 16.26 -11.04 -4.72
CA GLU A 109 17.62 -11.58 -4.66
C GLU A 109 17.89 -12.40 -3.38
N LEU A 110 17.32 -12.04 -2.23
CA LEU A 110 17.38 -12.86 -1.02
C LEU A 110 16.78 -14.25 -1.25
N ILE A 111 15.63 -14.34 -1.92
CA ILE A 111 14.98 -15.62 -2.22
C ILE A 111 15.78 -16.41 -3.26
N ARG A 112 16.34 -15.75 -4.27
CA ARG A 112 17.06 -16.41 -5.37
C ARG A 112 18.44 -16.92 -4.98
N SER A 113 19.18 -16.13 -4.18
CA SER A 113 20.56 -16.43 -3.79
C SER A 113 20.70 -17.46 -2.66
N HIS A 114 19.61 -17.75 -1.94
CA HIS A 114 19.61 -18.74 -0.86
C HIS A 114 18.84 -20.02 -1.27
N PRO A 115 19.14 -21.17 -0.66
CA PRO A 115 18.50 -22.45 -0.99
C PRO A 115 17.07 -22.57 -0.39
N ILE A 116 16.27 -21.52 -0.52
CA ILE A 116 14.93 -21.42 0.07
C ILE A 116 13.94 -22.19 -0.78
N ASP A 117 13.08 -22.99 -0.16
CA ASP A 117 12.00 -23.74 -0.80
C ASP A 117 10.64 -23.04 -0.69
N GLY A 118 10.48 -22.20 0.34
CA GLY A 118 9.31 -21.38 0.57
C GLY A 118 9.64 -20.20 1.47
N VAL A 119 8.83 -19.15 1.44
CA VAL A 119 9.12 -17.89 2.13
C VAL A 119 7.94 -17.36 2.91
N VAL A 120 8.20 -16.92 4.15
CA VAL A 120 7.30 -16.10 4.94
C VAL A 120 7.74 -14.64 4.81
N LEU A 121 6.82 -13.76 4.43
CA LEU A 121 7.05 -12.33 4.29
C LEU A 121 6.45 -11.60 5.49
N MET A 122 7.27 -10.97 6.33
CA MET A 122 6.83 -10.22 7.51
C MET A 122 6.90 -8.73 7.23
N GLY A 123 5.73 -8.10 7.05
CA GLY A 123 5.59 -6.69 6.72
C GLY A 123 4.22 -6.13 7.13
N GLY A 124 3.95 -4.87 6.88
CA GLY A 124 2.66 -4.27 7.23
C GLY A 124 2.67 -2.75 7.36
N CYS A 125 3.81 -2.10 7.08
CA CYS A 125 3.86 -0.66 6.86
C CYS A 125 3.53 -0.36 5.38
N ASP A 126 3.28 0.89 5.07
CA ASP A 126 2.73 1.38 3.80
C ASP A 126 3.38 0.77 2.54
N LYS A 127 4.70 0.67 2.52
CA LYS A 127 5.47 0.22 1.34
C LYS A 127 6.10 -1.16 1.53
N THR A 128 6.18 -1.67 2.75
CA THR A 128 6.75 -3.01 3.00
C THR A 128 5.85 -4.12 2.45
N THR A 129 4.52 -3.99 2.61
CA THR A 129 3.57 -4.98 2.06
C THR A 129 3.72 -5.13 0.54
N PRO A 130 3.58 -4.05 -0.28
CA PRO A 130 3.73 -4.20 -1.73
C PRO A 130 5.15 -4.60 -2.13
N ALA A 131 6.20 -4.07 -1.50
CA ALA A 131 7.58 -4.40 -1.86
C ALA A 131 7.90 -5.87 -1.64
N LEU A 132 7.57 -6.43 -0.48
CA LEU A 132 7.78 -7.84 -0.16
C LEU A 132 7.04 -8.75 -1.13
N THR A 133 5.76 -8.43 -1.40
CA THR A 133 4.94 -9.24 -2.32
C THR A 133 5.44 -9.14 -3.76
N MET A 134 5.81 -7.95 -4.25
CA MET A 134 6.39 -7.77 -5.60
C MET A 134 7.66 -8.61 -5.78
N GLY A 135 8.60 -8.58 -4.83
CA GLY A 135 9.84 -9.37 -4.90
C GLY A 135 9.57 -10.87 -4.90
N ALA A 136 8.68 -11.35 -4.04
CA ALA A 136 8.36 -12.77 -3.96
C ALA A 136 7.55 -13.29 -5.17
N ILE A 137 6.65 -12.47 -5.73
CA ILE A 137 5.94 -12.78 -7.00
C ILE A 137 6.95 -13.01 -8.13
N SER A 138 7.98 -12.16 -8.23
CA SER A 138 9.01 -12.25 -9.26
C SER A 138 9.79 -13.57 -9.24
N VAL A 139 9.90 -14.23 -8.09
CA VAL A 139 10.61 -15.54 -7.97
C VAL A 139 9.70 -16.74 -8.16
N ASN A 140 8.42 -16.60 -7.84
CA ASN A 140 7.40 -17.66 -7.96
C ASN A 140 7.66 -18.93 -7.12
N LEU A 141 8.23 -18.79 -5.93
CA LEU A 141 8.27 -19.87 -4.94
C LEU A 141 7.06 -19.79 -3.99
N PRO A 142 6.67 -20.90 -3.32
CA PRO A 142 5.65 -20.85 -2.29
C PRO A 142 5.89 -19.71 -1.30
N MET A 143 4.93 -18.80 -1.16
CA MET A 143 5.03 -17.64 -0.29
C MET A 143 3.75 -17.41 0.51
N ILE A 144 3.91 -16.91 1.73
CA ILE A 144 2.80 -16.49 2.58
C ILE A 144 3.14 -15.17 3.26
N PHE A 145 2.18 -14.24 3.28
CA PHE A 145 2.36 -12.93 3.91
C PHE A 145 1.79 -12.92 5.33
N LEU A 146 2.60 -12.48 6.29
CA LEU A 146 2.22 -12.21 7.68
C LEU A 146 2.12 -10.70 7.90
N PRO A 147 0.91 -10.12 7.97
CA PRO A 147 0.72 -8.70 8.22
C PRO A 147 1.11 -8.31 9.66
N ALA A 148 1.62 -7.09 9.85
CA ALA A 148 1.93 -6.56 11.18
C ALA A 148 0.68 -6.36 12.06
N GLY A 149 -0.48 -6.14 11.45
CA GLY A 149 -1.70 -5.78 12.15
C GLY A 149 -1.76 -4.32 12.58
N PRO A 150 -2.96 -3.76 12.74
CA PRO A 150 -3.16 -2.38 13.20
C PRO A 150 -2.77 -2.22 14.67
N MET A 151 -2.29 -1.01 15.03
CA MET A 151 -2.13 -0.62 16.43
C MET A 151 -3.49 -0.43 17.12
N LEU A 152 -3.50 -0.44 18.45
CA LEU A 152 -4.67 -0.12 19.24
C LEU A 152 -5.10 1.33 18.99
N ARG A 153 -6.41 1.58 19.05
CA ARG A 153 -6.98 2.93 18.87
C ARG A 153 -6.43 3.92 19.89
N GLY A 154 -6.15 5.14 19.45
CA GLY A 154 -5.72 6.23 20.31
C GLY A 154 -6.85 6.75 21.21
N ASN A 155 -6.50 7.58 22.19
CA ASN A 155 -7.46 8.23 23.07
C ASN A 155 -7.02 9.65 23.43
N TYR A 156 -7.96 10.59 23.38
CA TYR A 156 -7.79 11.94 23.87
C TYR A 156 -9.07 12.37 24.60
N LYS A 157 -8.97 12.62 25.89
CA LYS A 157 -10.11 13.05 26.75
C LYS A 157 -11.37 12.18 26.56
N GLY A 158 -11.20 10.85 26.47
CA GLY A 158 -12.29 9.88 26.26
C GLY A 158 -12.76 9.72 24.81
N LYS A 159 -12.22 10.49 23.85
CA LYS A 159 -12.53 10.34 22.42
C LYS A 159 -11.48 9.44 21.76
N TYR A 160 -11.93 8.54 20.89
CA TYR A 160 -11.01 7.72 20.11
C TYR A 160 -10.29 8.53 19.04
N LEU A 161 -8.97 8.32 18.96
CA LEU A 161 -8.11 8.91 17.92
C LEU A 161 -7.70 7.86 16.91
N GLY A 162 -7.76 8.23 15.65
CA GLY A 162 -7.25 7.45 14.50
C GLY A 162 -6.09 8.15 13.84
N SER A 163 -4.89 7.64 13.99
CA SER A 163 -3.64 8.00 13.26
C SER A 163 -3.63 9.39 12.58
N GLY A 164 -3.23 9.43 11.31
CA GLY A 164 -3.09 10.68 10.56
C GLY A 164 -4.40 11.43 10.30
N SER A 165 -5.57 10.78 10.26
CA SER A 165 -6.83 11.49 10.07
C SER A 165 -7.15 12.44 11.23
N ASP A 166 -6.96 12.01 12.47
CA ASP A 166 -7.11 12.90 13.62
C ASP A 166 -5.89 13.81 13.81
N GLY A 167 -4.68 13.35 13.49
CA GLY A 167 -3.48 14.20 13.47
C GLY A 167 -3.66 15.44 12.59
N TRP A 168 -4.13 15.28 11.35
CA TRP A 168 -4.43 16.40 10.45
C TRP A 168 -5.56 17.28 10.97
N LYS A 169 -6.64 16.68 11.48
CA LYS A 169 -7.77 17.42 12.04
C LYS A 169 -7.33 18.32 13.21
N TYR A 170 -6.63 17.77 14.19
CA TYR A 170 -6.19 18.55 15.35
C TYR A 170 -5.10 19.57 14.99
N TRP A 171 -4.27 19.27 13.98
CA TRP A 171 -3.33 20.25 13.43
C TRP A 171 -4.06 21.46 12.81
N ASP A 172 -5.13 21.24 12.05
CA ASP A 172 -5.93 22.32 11.49
C ASP A 172 -6.63 23.13 12.60
N GLU A 173 -7.15 22.47 13.64
CA GLU A 173 -7.74 23.17 14.80
C GLU A 173 -6.71 23.99 15.57
N LEU A 174 -5.48 23.50 15.72
CA LEU A 174 -4.38 24.28 16.31
C LEU A 174 -4.06 25.52 15.48
N ARG A 175 -3.93 25.37 14.15
CA ARG A 175 -3.68 26.50 13.23
C ARG A 175 -4.84 27.49 13.18
N ALA A 176 -6.08 27.02 13.34
CA ALA A 176 -7.26 27.87 13.47
C ALA A 176 -7.30 28.63 14.82
N GLY A 177 -6.59 28.14 15.84
CA GLY A 177 -6.58 28.70 17.20
C GLY A 177 -7.77 28.25 18.06
N THR A 178 -8.42 27.12 17.71
CA THR A 178 -9.56 26.54 18.44
C THR A 178 -9.15 25.56 19.52
N ILE A 179 -7.90 25.10 19.51
CA ILE A 179 -7.27 24.31 20.56
C ILE A 179 -5.94 24.93 20.98
N THR A 180 -5.46 24.59 22.20
CA THR A 180 -4.20 25.05 22.75
C THR A 180 -3.01 24.18 22.34
N ASN A 181 -1.78 24.65 22.56
CA ASN A 181 -0.58 23.81 22.41
C ASN A 181 -0.57 22.63 23.39
N GLU A 182 -1.14 22.78 24.59
CA GLU A 182 -1.25 21.71 25.58
C GLU A 182 -2.19 20.59 25.06
N ASP A 183 -3.35 20.98 24.52
CA ASP A 183 -4.25 20.03 23.85
C ASP A 183 -3.57 19.26 22.72
N TRP A 184 -2.73 19.95 21.93
CA TRP A 184 -1.96 19.32 20.84
C TRP A 184 -0.96 18.28 21.37
N LEU A 185 -0.21 18.59 22.43
CA LEU A 185 0.72 17.65 23.07
C LEU A 185 -0.01 16.44 23.69
N ASP A 186 -1.20 16.65 24.26
CA ASP A 186 -2.04 15.56 24.76
C ASP A 186 -2.50 14.62 23.62
N VAL A 187 -2.88 15.18 22.47
CA VAL A 187 -3.22 14.39 21.27
C VAL A 187 -2.01 13.59 20.80
N GLU A 188 -0.82 14.21 20.73
CA GLU A 188 0.43 13.55 20.34
C GLU A 188 0.74 12.37 21.25
N ALA A 189 0.64 12.54 22.57
CA ALA A 189 0.86 11.48 23.55
C ALA A 189 -0.18 10.36 23.48
N GLY A 190 -1.42 10.67 23.10
CA GLY A 190 -2.54 9.72 23.11
C GLY A 190 -2.79 8.98 21.80
N ILE A 191 -2.17 9.40 20.67
CA ILE A 191 -2.56 8.89 19.34
C ILE A 191 -1.96 7.53 19.01
N ALA A 192 -0.71 7.22 19.42
CA ALA A 192 -0.02 5.97 19.10
C ALA A 192 0.25 5.17 20.39
N ARG A 193 -0.57 4.15 20.66
CA ARG A 193 -0.59 3.46 21.96
C ARG A 193 0.04 2.07 21.97
N SER A 194 0.38 1.53 20.82
CA SER A 194 1.01 0.21 20.69
C SER A 194 1.81 0.14 19.41
N TYR A 195 2.60 -0.92 19.28
CA TYR A 195 3.14 -1.31 17.96
C TYR A 195 2.00 -1.72 17.01
N GLY A 196 2.34 -1.86 15.73
CA GLY A 196 1.41 -2.10 14.64
C GLY A 196 1.32 -0.91 13.68
N HIS A 197 0.70 -1.12 12.54
CA HIS A 197 0.49 -0.04 11.56
C HIS A 197 -0.68 0.88 11.96
N CYS A 198 -0.91 1.95 11.19
CA CYS A 198 -2.02 2.88 11.44
C CYS A 198 -3.35 2.17 11.64
N MET A 199 -4.12 2.60 12.65
CA MET A 199 -5.41 2.03 13.03
C MET A 199 -6.60 2.56 12.21
N THR A 200 -6.35 3.37 11.19
CA THR A 200 -7.34 3.83 10.21
C THR A 200 -7.18 3.07 8.89
N MET A 201 -8.10 3.24 7.95
CA MET A 201 -7.98 2.69 6.60
C MET A 201 -7.02 3.52 5.75
N GLY A 202 -5.76 3.57 6.20
CA GLY A 202 -4.62 4.12 5.48
C GLY A 202 -3.99 3.12 4.52
N THR A 203 -2.81 3.44 4.00
CA THR A 203 -2.14 2.59 3.00
C THR A 203 -1.74 1.23 3.58
N ALA A 204 -1.27 1.17 4.82
CA ALA A 204 -0.88 -0.07 5.48
C ALA A 204 -2.06 -1.04 5.62
N SER A 205 -3.17 -0.61 6.22
CA SER A 205 -4.40 -1.42 6.35
C SER A 205 -4.96 -1.84 5.00
N THR A 206 -4.94 -0.93 4.02
CA THR A 206 -5.39 -1.23 2.66
C THR A 206 -4.54 -2.32 2.01
N MET A 207 -3.21 -2.20 2.06
CA MET A 207 -2.33 -3.14 1.36
C MET A 207 -2.33 -4.52 2.01
N THR A 208 -2.45 -4.62 3.34
CA THR A 208 -2.58 -5.91 4.01
C THR A 208 -3.91 -6.60 3.69
N ALA A 209 -5.00 -5.83 3.60
CA ALA A 209 -6.30 -6.37 3.18
C ALA A 209 -6.31 -6.77 1.69
N ILE A 210 -5.66 -6.02 0.81
CA ILE A 210 -5.44 -6.38 -0.60
C ILE A 210 -4.67 -7.71 -0.70
N ALA A 211 -3.57 -7.86 0.05
CA ALA A 211 -2.80 -9.10 0.07
C ALA A 211 -3.66 -10.31 0.51
N GLU A 212 -4.53 -10.11 1.52
CA GLU A 212 -5.45 -11.17 1.96
C GLU A 212 -6.54 -11.46 0.91
N ALA A 213 -7.12 -10.43 0.29
CA ALA A 213 -8.13 -10.59 -0.76
C ALA A 213 -7.59 -11.26 -2.03
N MET A 214 -6.29 -11.07 -2.32
CA MET A 214 -5.57 -11.82 -3.38
C MET A 214 -5.26 -13.27 -2.98
N GLY A 215 -5.54 -13.67 -1.74
CA GLY A 215 -5.28 -15.01 -1.25
C GLY A 215 -3.87 -15.25 -0.68
N LEU A 216 -3.08 -14.20 -0.39
CA LEU A 216 -1.68 -14.30 0.04
C LEU A 216 -1.48 -14.38 1.56
N CYS A 217 -2.55 -14.19 2.35
CA CYS A 217 -2.55 -14.30 3.81
C CYS A 217 -3.43 -15.45 4.28
N LEU A 218 -3.19 -15.95 5.50
CA LEU A 218 -4.16 -16.80 6.17
C LEU A 218 -5.45 -16.00 6.49
N PRO A 219 -6.60 -16.66 6.50
CA PRO A 219 -7.90 -16.00 6.69
C PRO A 219 -7.99 -15.17 7.97
N GLY A 220 -8.37 -13.89 7.82
CA GLY A 220 -8.54 -12.93 8.91
C GLY A 220 -7.25 -12.23 9.37
N ALA A 221 -6.08 -12.60 8.84
CA ALA A 221 -4.78 -12.13 9.29
C ALA A 221 -4.63 -10.60 9.23
N SER A 222 -5.13 -9.96 8.17
CA SER A 222 -4.98 -8.51 7.95
C SER A 222 -5.75 -7.64 8.95
N SER A 223 -6.74 -8.21 9.63
CA SER A 223 -7.61 -7.47 10.56
C SER A 223 -7.18 -7.57 12.01
N ILE A 224 -6.34 -8.55 12.37
CA ILE A 224 -5.94 -8.81 13.76
C ILE A 224 -5.07 -7.67 14.29
N PRO A 225 -5.45 -6.99 15.39
CA PRO A 225 -4.57 -5.99 16.01
C PRO A 225 -3.22 -6.59 16.41
N ALA A 226 -2.15 -5.84 16.17
CA ALA A 226 -0.77 -6.29 16.43
C ALA A 226 -0.52 -6.76 17.86
N ALA A 227 -1.17 -6.12 18.82
CA ALA A 227 -1.07 -6.42 20.25
C ALA A 227 -1.96 -7.58 20.72
N ASP A 228 -2.86 -8.08 19.87
CA ASP A 228 -3.78 -9.16 20.21
C ASP A 228 -3.07 -10.52 20.25
N SER A 229 -3.46 -11.38 21.18
CA SER A 229 -2.92 -12.75 21.30
C SER A 229 -3.23 -13.63 20.06
N ASN A 230 -4.27 -13.29 19.30
CA ASN A 230 -4.56 -13.93 18.01
C ASN A 230 -3.42 -13.72 17.01
N HIS A 231 -2.68 -12.60 17.09
CA HIS A 231 -1.55 -12.33 16.20
C HIS A 231 -0.39 -13.32 16.47
N ILE A 232 -0.16 -13.70 17.73
CA ILE A 232 0.83 -14.74 18.12
C ILE A 232 0.45 -16.09 17.50
N ARG A 233 -0.83 -16.48 17.64
CA ARG A 233 -1.35 -17.74 17.08
C ARG A 233 -1.28 -17.72 15.54
N MET A 234 -1.64 -16.61 14.92
CA MET A 234 -1.56 -16.42 13.48
C MET A 234 -0.12 -16.59 12.98
N SER A 235 0.88 -15.99 13.65
CA SER A 235 2.29 -16.13 13.30
C SER A 235 2.75 -17.58 13.29
N SER A 236 2.38 -18.36 14.32
CA SER A 236 2.71 -19.79 14.36
C SER A 236 1.98 -20.60 13.26
N ASN A 237 0.72 -20.25 12.96
CA ASN A 237 -0.05 -20.92 11.91
C ASN A 237 0.51 -20.62 10.50
N VAL A 238 1.02 -19.40 10.28
CA VAL A 238 1.72 -19.03 9.04
C VAL A 238 2.96 -19.91 8.86
N GLY A 239 3.76 -20.10 9.94
CA GLY A 239 4.92 -21.00 9.92
C GLY A 239 4.56 -22.44 9.60
N LYS A 240 3.44 -22.95 10.14
CA LYS A 240 2.96 -24.29 9.81
C LYS A 240 2.52 -24.40 8.36
N ARG A 241 1.79 -23.40 7.88
CA ARG A 241 1.18 -23.44 6.56
C ARG A 241 2.19 -23.40 5.43
N ILE A 242 3.23 -22.57 5.54
CA ILE A 242 4.25 -22.45 4.50
C ILE A 242 4.96 -23.77 4.22
N VAL A 243 5.22 -24.58 5.24
CA VAL A 243 5.83 -25.92 5.07
C VAL A 243 4.94 -26.82 4.20
N ASN A 244 3.64 -26.83 4.47
CA ASN A 244 2.68 -27.62 3.66
C ASN A 244 2.59 -27.07 2.23
N MET A 245 2.61 -25.73 2.05
CA MET A 245 2.59 -25.13 0.71
C MET A 245 3.79 -25.53 -0.15
N VAL A 246 4.97 -25.75 0.46
CA VAL A 246 6.14 -26.24 -0.27
C VAL A 246 5.87 -27.65 -0.81
N TRP A 247 5.36 -28.55 0.00
CA TRP A 247 5.02 -29.92 -0.44
C TRP A 247 3.89 -29.95 -1.47
N GLU A 248 2.90 -29.07 -1.34
CA GLU A 248 1.80 -28.90 -2.28
C GLU A 248 2.23 -28.20 -3.59
N ASP A 249 3.44 -27.67 -3.65
CA ASP A 249 3.93 -26.78 -4.73
C ASP A 249 2.97 -25.61 -4.99
N LEU A 250 2.43 -25.02 -3.92
CA LEU A 250 1.46 -23.92 -4.02
C LEU A 250 2.19 -22.59 -4.17
N THR A 251 2.45 -22.20 -5.40
CA THR A 251 3.22 -21.01 -5.78
C THR A 251 2.30 -19.81 -6.08
N PRO A 252 2.83 -18.56 -6.12
CA PRO A 252 2.09 -17.36 -6.49
C PRO A 252 1.31 -17.50 -7.80
N SER A 253 1.88 -18.08 -8.84
CA SER A 253 1.20 -18.28 -10.14
C SER A 253 -0.03 -19.18 -10.09
N LYS A 254 -0.22 -19.94 -9.01
CA LYS A 254 -1.42 -20.77 -8.77
C LYS A 254 -2.49 -20.05 -7.95
N ILE A 255 -2.17 -18.89 -7.39
CA ILE A 255 -3.03 -18.10 -6.49
C ILE A 255 -3.38 -16.73 -7.12
N ILE A 256 -2.37 -16.07 -7.69
CA ILE A 256 -2.54 -14.72 -8.28
C ILE A 256 -2.98 -14.90 -9.72
N THR A 257 -4.27 -14.62 -9.94
CA THR A 257 -4.95 -14.67 -11.23
C THR A 257 -5.61 -13.31 -11.50
N GLU A 258 -6.06 -13.06 -12.73
CA GLU A 258 -6.87 -11.88 -13.03
C GLU A 258 -8.08 -11.77 -12.09
N LYS A 259 -8.69 -12.91 -11.72
CA LYS A 259 -9.85 -12.98 -10.82
C LYS A 259 -9.49 -12.69 -9.37
N SER A 260 -8.34 -13.14 -8.87
CA SER A 260 -7.91 -12.81 -7.51
C SER A 260 -7.47 -11.34 -7.39
N VAL A 261 -6.90 -10.76 -8.45
CA VAL A 261 -6.65 -9.31 -8.56
C VAL A 261 -7.97 -8.54 -8.60
N ASP A 262 -8.98 -8.99 -9.35
CA ASP A 262 -10.32 -8.39 -9.36
C ASP A 262 -10.99 -8.43 -7.97
N ASN A 263 -10.81 -9.51 -7.21
CA ASN A 263 -11.23 -9.58 -5.81
C ASN A 263 -10.54 -8.49 -4.95
N ALA A 264 -9.23 -8.29 -5.13
CA ALA A 264 -8.48 -7.26 -4.41
C ALA A 264 -8.97 -5.85 -4.76
N VAL A 265 -9.26 -5.58 -6.03
CA VAL A 265 -9.87 -4.31 -6.47
C VAL A 265 -11.25 -4.14 -5.84
N THR A 266 -12.10 -5.17 -5.87
CA THR A 266 -13.45 -5.15 -5.26
C THR A 266 -13.39 -4.81 -3.77
N ILE A 267 -12.52 -5.48 -3.02
CA ILE A 267 -12.32 -5.21 -1.59
C ILE A 267 -11.79 -3.79 -1.38
N SER A 268 -10.85 -3.33 -2.18
CA SER A 268 -10.32 -1.96 -2.11
C SER A 268 -11.43 -0.92 -2.23
N MET A 269 -12.34 -1.08 -3.19
CA MET A 269 -13.46 -0.14 -3.40
C MET A 269 -14.45 -0.14 -2.24
N ALA A 270 -14.75 -1.32 -1.68
CA ALA A 270 -15.74 -1.47 -0.62
C ALA A 270 -15.26 -1.02 0.77
N MET A 271 -13.94 -1.02 1.02
CA MET A 271 -13.40 -0.78 2.36
C MET A 271 -12.90 0.65 2.62
N GLY A 272 -12.89 1.54 1.62
CA GLY A 272 -12.41 2.92 1.81
C GLY A 272 -10.90 3.07 1.61
N CYS A 273 -10.32 2.36 0.64
CA CYS A 273 -8.89 2.22 0.45
C CYS A 273 -8.13 3.56 0.28
N SER A 274 -6.82 3.50 0.54
CA SER A 274 -5.88 4.58 0.25
C SER A 274 -5.74 4.80 -1.27
N THR A 275 -5.59 6.05 -1.69
CA THR A 275 -5.21 6.38 -3.09
C THR A 275 -3.90 5.70 -3.49
N ASN A 276 -2.94 5.54 -2.57
CA ASN A 276 -1.66 4.87 -2.80
C ASN A 276 -1.82 3.41 -3.26
N ALA A 277 -2.92 2.75 -2.87
CA ALA A 277 -3.17 1.35 -3.21
C ALA A 277 -3.23 1.11 -4.72
N ILE A 278 -3.72 2.08 -5.50
CA ILE A 278 -3.77 1.99 -6.97
C ILE A 278 -2.37 1.73 -7.54
N ILE A 279 -1.41 2.58 -7.17
CA ILE A 279 -0.01 2.46 -7.63
C ILE A 279 0.57 1.09 -7.27
N HIS A 280 0.32 0.64 -6.03
CA HIS A 280 0.89 -0.60 -5.55
C HIS A 280 0.22 -1.83 -6.17
N LEU A 281 -1.10 -1.80 -6.33
CA LEU A 281 -1.84 -2.92 -6.90
C LEU A 281 -1.51 -3.11 -8.39
N ILE A 282 -1.39 -2.01 -9.15
CA ILE A 282 -0.93 -2.05 -10.54
C ILE A 282 0.47 -2.68 -10.63
N ALA A 283 1.41 -2.25 -9.77
CA ALA A 283 2.77 -2.82 -9.75
C ALA A 283 2.77 -4.32 -9.41
N MET A 284 2.02 -4.74 -8.38
CA MET A 284 1.90 -6.15 -7.99
C MET A 284 1.29 -7.00 -9.11
N ALA A 285 0.22 -6.50 -9.77
CA ALA A 285 -0.43 -7.19 -10.88
C ALA A 285 0.52 -7.36 -12.07
N ARG A 286 1.28 -6.33 -12.43
CA ARG A 286 2.26 -6.39 -13.53
C ARG A 286 3.40 -7.37 -13.24
N ARG A 287 3.86 -7.47 -11.97
CA ARG A 287 4.83 -8.51 -11.57
C ARG A 287 4.30 -9.93 -11.74
N ALA A 288 2.97 -10.08 -11.71
CA ALA A 288 2.26 -11.34 -12.00
C ALA A 288 1.80 -11.42 -13.47
N SER A 289 2.34 -10.62 -14.39
CA SER A 289 1.95 -10.55 -15.80
C SER A 289 0.47 -10.26 -16.05
N ILE A 290 -0.19 -9.57 -15.12
CA ILE A 290 -1.59 -9.16 -15.21
C ILE A 290 -1.65 -7.67 -15.53
N ASN A 291 -2.30 -7.31 -16.63
CA ASN A 291 -2.45 -5.92 -17.04
C ASN A 291 -3.67 -5.27 -16.38
N LEU A 292 -3.46 -4.73 -15.17
CA LEU A 292 -4.45 -3.92 -14.48
C LEU A 292 -4.28 -2.44 -14.87
N THR A 293 -5.36 -1.80 -15.32
CA THR A 293 -5.36 -0.42 -15.81
C THR A 293 -6.17 0.52 -14.92
N MET A 294 -6.00 1.83 -15.09
CA MET A 294 -6.81 2.86 -14.43
C MET A 294 -8.31 2.73 -14.82
N ASP A 295 -8.61 2.31 -16.04
CA ASP A 295 -9.98 2.12 -16.50
C ASP A 295 -10.67 0.92 -15.83
N ASP A 296 -9.93 -0.16 -15.57
CA ASP A 296 -10.44 -1.31 -14.81
C ASP A 296 -10.79 -0.90 -13.37
N LEU A 297 -9.94 -0.08 -12.77
CA LEU A 297 -10.14 0.46 -11.43
C LEU A 297 -11.37 1.38 -11.36
N ASP A 298 -11.55 2.29 -12.34
CA ASP A 298 -12.73 3.16 -12.38
C ASP A 298 -14.03 2.38 -12.61
N LYS A 299 -13.98 1.41 -13.54
CA LYS A 299 -15.12 0.52 -13.79
C LYS A 299 -15.56 -0.17 -12.50
N LYS A 300 -14.62 -0.77 -11.77
CA LYS A 300 -14.92 -1.43 -10.49
C LYS A 300 -15.41 -0.43 -9.43
N GLY A 301 -14.83 0.78 -9.41
CA GLY A 301 -15.26 1.86 -8.52
C GLY A 301 -16.71 2.27 -8.73
N ARG A 302 -17.24 2.23 -9.95
CA ARG A 302 -18.65 2.50 -10.24
C ARG A 302 -19.60 1.37 -9.81
N GLU A 303 -19.09 0.13 -9.77
CA GLU A 303 -19.90 -1.08 -9.53
C GLU A 303 -19.99 -1.48 -8.06
N VAL A 304 -18.99 -1.15 -7.27
CA VAL A 304 -18.82 -1.66 -5.91
C VAL A 304 -18.98 -0.53 -4.89
N PRO A 305 -20.05 -0.51 -4.10
CA PRO A 305 -20.28 0.55 -3.13
C PRO A 305 -19.30 0.48 -1.94
N LEU A 306 -19.03 1.62 -1.33
CA LEU A 306 -18.31 1.71 -0.07
C LEU A 306 -19.21 1.26 1.08
N ILE A 307 -18.84 0.19 1.78
CA ILE A 307 -19.65 -0.38 2.87
C ILE A 307 -18.91 -0.45 4.23
N ALA A 308 -17.59 -0.32 4.27
CA ALA A 308 -16.85 -0.30 5.55
C ALA A 308 -16.77 1.13 6.12
N ASN A 309 -17.38 1.36 7.30
CA ASN A 309 -17.42 2.66 7.97
C ASN A 309 -16.16 2.90 8.80
N ILE A 310 -15.00 2.93 8.14
CA ILE A 310 -13.70 3.14 8.78
C ILE A 310 -13.13 4.48 8.32
N ARG A 311 -12.60 5.28 9.26
CA ARG A 311 -11.92 6.54 8.91
C ARG A 311 -10.75 6.32 7.97
N PRO A 312 -10.48 7.21 6.99
CA PRO A 312 -11.12 8.52 6.76
C PRO A 312 -12.35 8.52 5.84
N SER A 313 -12.61 7.46 5.07
CA SER A 313 -13.77 7.40 4.16
C SER A 313 -15.09 7.20 4.90
N GLY A 314 -15.09 6.39 5.96
CA GLY A 314 -16.13 6.38 7.00
C GLY A 314 -15.87 7.46 8.05
N LYS A 315 -16.81 7.64 8.99
CA LYS A 315 -16.75 8.74 9.96
C LYS A 315 -16.36 8.31 11.37
N ASP A 316 -16.74 7.10 11.79
CA ASP A 316 -16.88 6.79 13.22
C ASP A 316 -15.87 5.76 13.71
N TYR A 317 -15.55 4.75 12.92
CA TYR A 317 -14.87 3.55 13.38
C TYR A 317 -13.41 3.47 12.94
N LEU A 318 -12.67 2.57 13.60
CA LEU A 318 -11.26 2.29 13.37
C LEU A 318 -11.06 0.80 13.10
N MET A 319 -9.83 0.38 12.80
CA MET A 319 -9.51 -1.01 12.44
C MET A 319 -9.80 -2.02 13.55
N GLU A 320 -9.71 -1.62 14.83
CA GLU A 320 -10.08 -2.48 15.96
C GLU A 320 -11.58 -2.77 15.97
N ASP A 321 -12.42 -1.77 15.66
CA ASP A 321 -13.88 -1.95 15.51
C ASP A 321 -14.19 -2.85 14.33
N PHE A 322 -13.44 -2.71 13.21
CA PHE A 322 -13.57 -3.58 12.04
C PHE A 322 -13.23 -5.04 12.36
N PHE A 323 -12.17 -5.29 13.11
CA PHE A 323 -11.82 -6.64 13.58
C PHE A 323 -12.96 -7.25 14.41
N TYR A 324 -13.51 -6.52 15.37
CA TYR A 324 -14.62 -7.02 16.19
C TYR A 324 -15.94 -7.15 15.40
N ALA A 325 -16.12 -6.41 14.31
CA ALA A 325 -17.29 -6.58 13.43
C ALA A 325 -17.20 -7.83 12.54
N GLY A 326 -16.09 -8.57 12.58
CA GLY A 326 -15.83 -9.78 11.78
C GLY A 326 -14.72 -9.61 10.74
N GLY A 327 -14.14 -8.41 10.64
CA GLY A 327 -12.96 -8.12 9.81
C GLY A 327 -13.16 -8.35 8.32
N ILE A 328 -12.06 -8.65 7.64
CA ILE A 328 -12.05 -8.81 6.17
C ILE A 328 -12.95 -9.96 5.71
N LEU A 329 -13.05 -11.05 6.48
CA LEU A 329 -13.90 -12.19 6.09
C LEU A 329 -15.38 -11.84 6.10
N ALA A 330 -15.83 -11.04 7.06
CA ALA A 330 -17.21 -10.53 7.10
C ALA A 330 -17.48 -9.54 5.95
N LEU A 331 -16.51 -8.67 5.63
CA LEU A 331 -16.60 -7.79 4.47
C LEU A 331 -16.72 -8.59 3.17
N MET A 332 -15.86 -9.61 2.98
CA MET A 332 -15.91 -10.49 1.81
C MET A 332 -17.22 -11.29 1.74
N HIS A 333 -17.76 -11.70 2.89
CA HIS A 333 -19.06 -12.36 2.94
C HIS A 333 -20.18 -11.43 2.45
N GLN A 334 -20.21 -10.17 2.88
CA GLN A 334 -21.18 -9.17 2.39
C GLN A 334 -21.06 -8.90 0.88
N LEU A 335 -19.84 -9.02 0.35
CA LEU A 335 -19.53 -8.81 -1.07
C LEU A 335 -19.57 -10.10 -1.90
N SER A 336 -20.08 -11.22 -1.36
CA SER A 336 -20.01 -12.53 -2.02
C SER A 336 -20.57 -12.56 -3.45
N SER A 337 -21.59 -11.75 -3.74
CA SER A 337 -22.17 -11.61 -5.09
C SER A 337 -21.29 -10.84 -6.08
N LYS A 338 -20.25 -10.16 -5.61
CA LYS A 338 -19.33 -9.32 -6.39
C LYS A 338 -17.90 -9.90 -6.46
N LEU A 339 -17.65 -11.03 -5.80
CA LEU A 339 -16.34 -11.68 -5.72
C LEU A 339 -16.26 -12.93 -6.60
N ASN A 340 -15.07 -13.23 -7.07
CA ASN A 340 -14.71 -14.48 -7.73
C ASN A 340 -14.44 -15.53 -6.64
N LEU A 341 -15.43 -16.31 -6.30
CA LEU A 341 -15.46 -17.16 -5.11
C LEU A 341 -14.63 -18.44 -5.21
N ASP A 342 -14.30 -18.89 -6.42
CA ASP A 342 -13.62 -20.17 -6.65
C ASP A 342 -12.08 -20.04 -6.72
N GLU A 343 -11.57 -18.81 -6.49
CA GLU A 343 -10.14 -18.53 -6.44
C GLU A 343 -9.49 -19.16 -5.21
N LYS A 344 -8.33 -19.80 -5.42
CA LYS A 344 -7.54 -20.45 -4.36
C LYS A 344 -6.77 -19.44 -3.55
N THR A 345 -6.50 -19.78 -2.29
CA THR A 345 -5.69 -18.99 -1.37
C THR A 345 -4.53 -19.82 -0.78
N VAL A 346 -3.59 -19.16 -0.13
CA VAL A 346 -2.50 -19.82 0.61
C VAL A 346 -2.99 -20.83 1.64
N SER A 347 -4.23 -20.71 2.12
CA SER A 347 -4.82 -21.69 3.05
C SER A 347 -5.08 -23.06 2.42
N GLY A 348 -5.02 -23.17 1.09
CA GLY A 348 -5.43 -24.34 0.32
C GLY A 348 -6.92 -24.40 0.02
N LYS A 349 -7.70 -23.47 0.57
CA LYS A 349 -9.15 -23.34 0.37
C LYS A 349 -9.47 -22.24 -0.64
N THR A 350 -10.66 -22.32 -1.22
CA THR A 350 -11.22 -21.28 -2.07
C THR A 350 -11.77 -20.12 -1.23
N VAL A 351 -11.95 -18.96 -1.85
CA VAL A 351 -12.60 -17.80 -1.22
C VAL A 351 -14.00 -18.19 -0.69
N ARG A 352 -14.77 -18.96 -1.47
CA ARG A 352 -16.09 -19.47 -1.08
C ARG A 352 -16.05 -20.21 0.26
N GLU A 353 -15.12 -21.15 0.41
CA GLU A 353 -14.97 -21.95 1.63
C GLU A 353 -14.56 -21.12 2.83
N LEU A 354 -13.82 -20.02 2.61
CA LEU A 354 -13.34 -19.15 3.67
C LEU A 354 -14.41 -18.20 4.22
N ILE A 355 -15.30 -17.70 3.36
CA ILE A 355 -16.28 -16.68 3.75
C ILE A 355 -17.61 -17.26 4.24
N VAL A 356 -17.87 -18.55 4.03
CA VAL A 356 -19.09 -19.19 4.50
C VAL A 356 -19.23 -19.05 6.01
N GLY A 357 -20.38 -18.49 6.44
CA GLY A 357 -20.70 -18.30 7.86
C GLY A 357 -20.07 -17.07 8.54
N ASN A 358 -19.17 -16.35 7.88
CA ASN A 358 -18.53 -15.16 8.42
C ASN A 358 -19.43 -13.91 8.22
N LYS A 359 -20.60 -13.90 8.87
CA LYS A 359 -21.49 -12.73 8.85
C LYS A 359 -20.93 -11.60 9.68
N THR A 360 -21.24 -10.34 9.31
CA THR A 360 -20.92 -9.20 10.16
C THR A 360 -21.63 -9.29 11.50
N ILE A 361 -20.93 -8.89 12.56
CA ILE A 361 -21.46 -8.81 13.93
C ILE A 361 -22.00 -7.41 14.21
N ASN A 362 -21.53 -6.40 13.45
CA ASN A 362 -21.94 -5.00 13.60
C ASN A 362 -22.13 -4.35 12.22
N GLU A 363 -23.41 -4.15 11.84
CA GLU A 363 -23.78 -3.54 10.55
C GLU A 363 -23.52 -2.03 10.46
N ASP A 364 -23.23 -1.35 11.57
CA ASP A 364 -22.79 0.04 11.51
C ASP A 364 -21.32 0.16 11.05
N VAL A 365 -20.52 -0.86 11.33
CA VAL A 365 -19.10 -0.93 10.93
C VAL A 365 -18.95 -1.51 9.52
N ILE A 366 -19.60 -2.63 9.23
CA ILE A 366 -19.63 -3.28 7.91
C ILE A 366 -21.08 -3.31 7.45
N ARG A 367 -21.45 -2.34 6.63
CA ARG A 367 -22.84 -2.14 6.20
C ARG A 367 -23.27 -3.17 5.18
N PRO A 368 -24.57 -3.49 5.12
CA PRO A 368 -25.11 -4.30 4.04
C PRO A 368 -25.07 -3.52 2.70
N LEU A 369 -24.99 -4.23 1.58
CA LEU A 369 -25.02 -3.64 0.23
C LEU A 369 -26.27 -2.78 -0.04
N SER A 370 -27.35 -3.03 0.67
CA SER A 370 -28.60 -2.25 0.57
C SER A 370 -28.58 -0.90 1.31
N ASN A 371 -27.55 -0.65 2.13
CA ASN A 371 -27.39 0.59 2.89
C ASN A 371 -25.91 0.99 2.98
N PRO A 372 -25.26 1.29 1.84
CA PRO A 372 -23.85 1.65 1.80
C PRO A 372 -23.58 3.03 2.42
N ILE A 373 -22.31 3.32 2.68
CA ILE A 373 -21.84 4.65 3.10
C ILE A 373 -21.81 5.59 1.91
N TYR A 374 -21.40 5.06 0.77
CA TYR A 374 -21.38 5.76 -0.51
C TYR A 374 -21.74 4.76 -1.61
N GLU A 375 -22.58 5.20 -2.56
CA GLU A 375 -23.17 4.31 -3.58
C GLU A 375 -22.16 3.74 -4.57
N GLU A 376 -21.04 4.43 -4.76
CA GLU A 376 -19.91 3.98 -5.55
C GLU A 376 -18.74 3.60 -4.64
N GLY A 377 -17.63 3.15 -5.23
CA GLY A 377 -16.41 2.77 -4.55
C GLY A 377 -15.67 3.94 -3.90
N SER A 378 -14.71 3.59 -3.08
CA SER A 378 -13.91 4.57 -2.33
C SER A 378 -13.05 5.48 -3.20
N LEU A 379 -12.75 5.08 -4.43
CA LEU A 379 -11.92 5.82 -5.38
C LEU A 379 -12.64 6.03 -6.70
N ALA A 380 -12.38 7.18 -7.31
CA ALA A 380 -12.77 7.52 -8.68
C ALA A 380 -11.52 7.95 -9.47
N VAL A 381 -11.44 7.51 -10.72
CA VAL A 381 -10.40 7.95 -11.65
C VAL A 381 -10.98 9.04 -12.53
N LEU A 382 -10.30 10.20 -12.58
CA LEU A 382 -10.69 11.30 -13.46
C LEU A 382 -9.72 11.39 -14.63
N LYS A 383 -10.24 11.72 -15.81
CA LYS A 383 -9.46 11.96 -17.04
C LYS A 383 -9.88 13.27 -17.69
N GLY A 384 -9.02 13.84 -18.51
CA GLY A 384 -9.28 15.06 -19.25
C GLY A 384 -7.99 15.68 -19.77
N ASN A 385 -8.07 16.89 -20.31
CA ASN A 385 -6.90 17.55 -20.85
C ASN A 385 -5.82 17.87 -19.79
N LEU A 386 -6.19 17.90 -18.50
CA LEU A 386 -5.24 18.09 -17.40
C LEU A 386 -4.56 16.79 -16.98
N ALA A 387 -5.22 15.64 -17.13
CA ALA A 387 -4.73 14.32 -16.73
C ALA A 387 -5.16 13.26 -17.76
N PRO A 388 -4.55 13.22 -18.96
CA PRO A 388 -4.97 12.30 -20.04
C PRO A 388 -4.80 10.82 -19.64
N ASP A 389 -3.78 10.48 -18.86
CA ASP A 389 -3.54 9.11 -18.39
C ASP A 389 -4.20 8.83 -17.04
N GLY A 390 -4.90 9.82 -16.48
CA GLY A 390 -5.72 9.71 -15.28
C GLY A 390 -5.11 10.34 -14.04
N CYS A 391 -5.97 10.57 -13.08
CA CYS A 391 -5.69 10.96 -11.70
C CYS A 391 -6.77 10.38 -10.79
N VAL A 392 -6.59 10.45 -9.48
CA VAL A 392 -7.48 9.78 -8.52
C VAL A 392 -7.98 10.72 -7.44
N ILE A 393 -9.22 10.48 -6.99
CA ILE A 393 -9.86 11.17 -5.87
C ILE A 393 -10.58 10.16 -4.97
N LYS A 394 -10.75 10.48 -3.67
CA LYS A 394 -11.59 9.74 -2.71
C LYS A 394 -12.93 10.48 -2.50
N PRO A 395 -13.99 10.21 -3.27
CA PRO A 395 -15.23 11.00 -3.20
C PRO A 395 -15.89 11.00 -1.82
N ALA A 396 -15.88 9.84 -1.12
CA ALA A 396 -16.49 9.71 0.20
C ALA A 396 -15.74 10.48 1.31
N ALA A 397 -14.50 10.90 1.07
CA ALA A 397 -13.69 11.67 2.03
C ALA A 397 -13.69 13.18 1.77
N CYS A 398 -14.46 13.66 0.79
CA CYS A 398 -14.56 15.07 0.38
C CYS A 398 -15.87 15.71 0.84
N GLU A 399 -15.87 17.04 0.97
CA GLU A 399 -17.13 17.79 1.02
C GLU A 399 -17.88 17.66 -0.32
N LYS A 400 -19.17 17.33 -0.27
CA LYS A 400 -19.99 17.05 -1.47
C LYS A 400 -19.97 18.18 -2.51
N LYS A 401 -19.85 19.45 -2.07
CA LYS A 401 -19.80 20.62 -2.97
C LYS A 401 -18.61 20.58 -3.92
N PHE A 402 -17.53 19.90 -3.56
CA PHE A 402 -16.31 19.78 -4.37
C PHE A 402 -16.27 18.58 -5.31
N LEU A 403 -17.31 17.73 -5.31
CA LEU A 403 -17.42 16.64 -6.29
C LEU A 403 -17.77 17.16 -7.70
N LYS A 404 -18.29 18.37 -7.78
CA LYS A 404 -18.41 19.16 -9.01
C LYS A 404 -17.99 20.59 -8.70
N HIS A 405 -16.88 21.02 -9.27
CA HIS A 405 -16.29 22.31 -8.92
C HIS A 405 -15.61 22.95 -10.14
N LYS A 406 -15.64 24.29 -10.13
CA LYS A 406 -14.96 25.12 -11.13
C LYS A 406 -14.38 26.33 -10.42
N GLY A 407 -13.07 26.53 -10.54
CA GLY A 407 -12.39 27.63 -9.85
C GLY A 407 -11.05 27.99 -10.47
N PRO A 408 -10.51 29.16 -10.11
CA PRO A 408 -9.19 29.57 -10.54
C PRO A 408 -8.10 28.80 -9.78
N ALA A 409 -7.04 28.42 -10.50
CA ALA A 409 -5.89 27.75 -9.94
C ALA A 409 -4.95 28.69 -9.21
N ILE A 410 -4.34 28.22 -8.12
CA ILE A 410 -3.12 28.78 -7.52
C ILE A 410 -2.05 27.72 -7.63
N VAL A 411 -1.05 27.96 -8.46
CA VAL A 411 -0.02 26.98 -8.82
C VAL A 411 1.26 27.23 -8.03
N PHE A 412 1.76 26.19 -7.39
CA PHE A 412 3.07 26.15 -6.72
C PHE A 412 3.97 25.18 -7.49
N ASP A 413 5.16 25.66 -7.87
CA ASP A 413 6.14 24.87 -8.64
C ASP A 413 6.97 23.91 -7.77
N SER A 414 6.94 24.09 -6.46
CA SER A 414 7.67 23.24 -5.53
C SER A 414 7.07 23.27 -4.11
N TYR A 415 7.34 22.22 -3.35
CA TYR A 415 6.93 22.15 -1.93
C TYR A 415 7.52 23.27 -1.06
N PRO A 416 8.82 23.67 -1.18
CA PRO A 416 9.35 24.81 -0.44
C PRO A 416 8.63 26.13 -0.74
N GLU A 417 8.29 26.39 -2.00
CA GLU A 417 7.51 27.55 -2.41
C GLU A 417 6.12 27.55 -1.78
N MET A 418 5.39 26.44 -1.93
CA MET A 418 4.07 26.26 -1.32
C MET A 418 4.12 26.49 0.18
N LYS A 419 5.08 25.89 0.88
CA LYS A 419 5.26 26.05 2.34
C LYS A 419 5.48 27.51 2.75
N LYS A 420 6.19 28.28 1.92
CA LYS A 420 6.47 29.71 2.18
C LYS A 420 5.22 30.57 1.98
N LEU A 421 4.42 30.27 0.95
CA LEU A 421 3.34 31.15 0.50
C LEU A 421 1.96 30.80 1.08
N ILE A 422 1.70 29.54 1.41
CA ILE A 422 0.37 29.04 1.73
C ILE A 422 -0.30 29.76 2.92
N ASP A 423 0.47 30.20 3.90
CA ASP A 423 -0.02 30.92 5.08
C ASP A 423 0.27 32.43 5.02
N SER A 424 0.74 32.95 3.87
CA SER A 424 0.95 34.39 3.68
C SER A 424 -0.40 35.12 3.68
N ASP A 425 -0.45 36.26 4.36
CA ASP A 425 -1.62 37.15 4.32
C ASP A 425 -1.80 37.78 2.93
N ASP A 426 -0.72 37.92 2.15
CA ASP A 426 -0.72 38.46 0.79
C ASP A 426 -1.22 37.47 -0.27
N LEU A 427 -1.33 36.18 0.06
CA LEU A 427 -1.86 35.18 -0.87
C LEU A 427 -3.34 35.47 -1.15
N ASP A 428 -3.68 35.94 -2.35
CA ASP A 428 -5.08 36.15 -2.74
C ASP A 428 -5.78 34.81 -2.97
N VAL A 429 -6.47 34.30 -1.94
CA VAL A 429 -7.11 33.00 -1.95
C VAL A 429 -8.47 33.02 -1.27
N THR A 430 -9.46 32.39 -1.91
CA THR A 430 -10.80 32.10 -1.37
C THR A 430 -11.01 30.58 -1.32
N GLU A 431 -12.12 30.12 -0.73
CA GLU A 431 -12.44 28.69 -0.70
C GLU A 431 -12.75 28.09 -2.08
N ASP A 432 -13.04 28.95 -3.08
CA ASP A 432 -13.35 28.50 -4.46
C ASP A 432 -12.08 28.29 -5.30
N HIS A 433 -10.92 28.76 -4.85
CA HIS A 433 -9.66 28.52 -5.53
C HIS A 433 -9.25 27.05 -5.45
N ILE A 434 -8.54 26.61 -6.48
CA ILE A 434 -7.97 25.27 -6.60
C ILE A 434 -6.45 25.37 -6.34
N LEU A 435 -5.99 24.75 -5.26
CA LEU A 435 -4.57 24.71 -4.94
C LEU A 435 -3.88 23.65 -5.79
N VAL A 436 -2.77 24.00 -6.44
CA VAL A 436 -2.03 23.08 -7.32
C VAL A 436 -0.58 23.01 -6.90
N LEU A 437 -0.07 21.81 -6.63
CA LEU A 437 1.35 21.56 -6.40
C LEU A 437 1.86 20.63 -7.48
N ARG A 438 2.85 21.06 -8.26
CA ARG A 438 3.42 20.29 -9.37
C ARG A 438 4.91 20.02 -9.21
N ASN A 439 5.50 19.22 -10.11
CA ASN A 439 6.90 18.77 -10.10
C ASN A 439 7.25 17.89 -8.90
N VAL A 440 6.28 17.14 -8.39
CA VAL A 440 6.40 16.26 -7.22
C VAL A 440 5.89 14.84 -7.49
N GLY A 441 5.77 14.49 -8.78
CA GLY A 441 5.45 13.16 -9.26
C GLY A 441 6.63 12.18 -9.17
N PRO A 442 6.56 10.99 -9.83
CA PRO A 442 7.58 9.94 -9.71
C PRO A 442 9.01 10.40 -9.95
N VAL A 443 9.26 11.18 -11.00
CA VAL A 443 10.58 11.70 -11.37
C VAL A 443 10.83 13.07 -10.73
N GLY A 444 9.87 13.98 -10.78
CA GLY A 444 9.99 15.34 -10.29
C GLY A 444 10.18 15.46 -8.79
N GLY A 445 9.48 14.63 -8.03
CA GLY A 445 9.68 14.41 -6.60
C GLY A 445 10.00 12.95 -6.35
N PRO A 446 11.27 12.49 -6.46
CA PRO A 446 11.58 11.06 -6.44
C PRO A 446 10.91 10.31 -5.28
N GLY A 447 10.10 9.29 -5.64
CA GLY A 447 9.25 8.56 -4.72
C GLY A 447 7.87 9.18 -4.50
N MET A 448 7.47 10.25 -5.19
CA MET A 448 6.17 10.91 -5.02
C MET A 448 5.87 11.18 -3.54
N PRO A 449 6.53 12.13 -2.87
CA PRO A 449 6.26 12.44 -1.46
C PRO A 449 4.79 12.74 -1.21
N GLU A 450 4.31 12.50 0.02
CA GLU A 450 2.91 12.67 0.39
C GLU A 450 2.51 14.15 0.61
N TRP A 451 2.87 15.00 -0.34
CA TRP A 451 2.66 16.45 -0.30
C TRP A 451 1.39 16.92 -1.00
N GLY A 452 0.67 16.01 -1.67
CA GLY A 452 -0.54 16.34 -2.42
C GLY A 452 -1.72 16.80 -1.54
N MET A 453 -1.72 16.45 -0.23
CA MET A 453 -2.61 17.11 0.72
C MET A 453 -1.99 18.40 1.21
N MET A 454 -2.02 19.43 0.37
CA MET A 454 -1.60 20.77 0.77
C MET A 454 -2.44 21.28 1.94
N PRO A 455 -1.83 21.98 2.92
CA PRO A 455 -2.60 22.55 4.02
C PRO A 455 -3.56 23.62 3.52
N ILE A 456 -4.73 23.73 4.16
CA ILE A 456 -5.65 24.84 3.90
C ILE A 456 -5.02 26.13 4.44
N PRO A 457 -5.05 27.25 3.68
CA PRO A 457 -4.52 28.52 4.14
C PRO A 457 -5.06 28.94 5.51
N LYS A 458 -4.17 29.34 6.42
CA LYS A 458 -4.53 29.67 7.82
C LYS A 458 -5.66 30.69 7.93
N LYS A 459 -5.69 31.69 7.02
CA LYS A 459 -6.76 32.69 7.01
C LYS A 459 -8.13 32.11 6.66
N LEU A 460 -8.19 31.04 5.86
CA LEU A 460 -9.43 30.33 5.55
C LEU A 460 -9.85 29.38 6.69
N LEU A 461 -8.88 28.71 7.32
CA LEU A 461 -9.16 27.90 8.54
C LEU A 461 -9.83 28.75 9.63
N LYS A 462 -9.36 29.97 9.87
CA LYS A 462 -9.95 30.92 10.83
C LYS A 462 -11.38 31.34 10.45
N LYS A 463 -11.73 31.28 9.16
CA LYS A 463 -13.09 31.53 8.66
C LYS A 463 -13.99 30.29 8.69
N GLY A 464 -13.47 29.13 9.17
CA GLY A 464 -14.21 27.88 9.28
C GLY A 464 -14.11 26.96 8.05
N VAL A 465 -13.34 27.30 7.02
CA VAL A 465 -13.09 26.40 5.88
C VAL A 465 -12.31 25.17 6.34
N ARG A 466 -12.74 23.98 5.98
CA ARG A 466 -12.09 22.71 6.37
C ARG A 466 -11.78 21.80 5.17
N ASP A 467 -12.23 22.17 3.97
CA ASP A 467 -11.88 21.48 2.72
C ASP A 467 -11.76 22.47 1.57
N MET A 468 -10.91 22.12 0.59
CA MET A 468 -10.69 22.85 -0.67
C MET A 468 -10.25 21.85 -1.72
N VAL A 469 -10.46 22.18 -3.00
CA VAL A 469 -9.91 21.38 -4.10
C VAL A 469 -8.40 21.57 -4.17
N ARG A 470 -7.68 20.45 -4.18
CA ARG A 470 -6.22 20.36 -4.28
C ARG A 470 -5.84 19.39 -5.39
N ILE A 471 -4.94 19.78 -6.28
CA ILE A 471 -4.50 18.96 -7.41
C ILE A 471 -2.99 18.80 -7.35
N SER A 472 -2.49 17.58 -7.56
CA SER A 472 -1.05 17.32 -7.61
C SER A 472 -0.70 16.05 -8.37
N ASP A 473 0.50 16.01 -8.94
CA ASP A 473 1.16 14.79 -9.41
C ASP A 473 1.82 13.99 -8.26
N ALA A 474 1.76 14.50 -7.02
CA ALA A 474 2.17 13.80 -5.80
C ALA A 474 1.13 12.81 -5.28
N ARG A 475 1.45 12.17 -4.15
CA ARG A 475 0.54 11.36 -3.32
C ARG A 475 0.08 12.14 -2.09
N MET A 476 -0.89 11.59 -1.36
CA MET A 476 -1.18 11.96 0.01
C MET A 476 -1.12 10.73 0.92
N SER A 477 -1.00 10.92 2.22
CA SER A 477 -1.17 9.84 3.18
C SER A 477 -2.55 9.18 3.01
N GLY A 478 -2.60 7.86 3.06
CA GLY A 478 -3.87 7.12 3.00
C GLY A 478 -4.82 7.44 4.14
N THR A 479 -4.31 8.01 5.24
CA THR A 479 -5.08 8.46 6.40
C THR A 479 -5.64 9.87 6.24
N SER A 480 -5.30 10.58 5.15
CA SER A 480 -5.76 11.93 4.83
C SER A 480 -7.17 11.95 4.21
N TYR A 481 -7.77 13.13 4.18
CA TYR A 481 -9.13 13.38 3.69
C TYR A 481 -9.20 14.68 2.88
N GLY A 482 -10.37 14.96 2.33
CA GLY A 482 -10.67 16.17 1.58
C GLY A 482 -10.58 16.00 0.06
N ALA A 483 -10.95 17.07 -0.67
CA ALA A 483 -11.02 17.09 -2.13
C ALA A 483 -9.62 17.17 -2.76
N CYS A 484 -8.85 16.07 -2.65
CA CYS A 484 -7.51 15.93 -3.20
C CYS A 484 -7.53 15.07 -4.46
N ILE A 485 -7.14 15.67 -5.57
CA ILE A 485 -6.94 15.01 -6.87
C ILE A 485 -5.44 14.74 -7.00
N LEU A 486 -5.05 13.49 -7.09
CA LEU A 486 -3.68 13.03 -6.90
C LEU A 486 -3.20 12.16 -8.06
N HIS A 487 -1.89 11.94 -8.12
CA HIS A 487 -1.29 11.07 -9.12
C HIS A 487 -1.57 11.52 -10.55
N VAL A 488 -1.65 12.85 -10.77
CA VAL A 488 -1.90 13.39 -12.11
C VAL A 488 -0.85 12.84 -13.07
N ALA A 489 -1.31 12.14 -14.09
CA ALA A 489 -0.44 11.49 -15.06
C ALA A 489 -0.77 11.93 -16.50
N PRO A 490 0.26 12.15 -17.34
CA PRO A 490 1.70 12.17 -17.01
C PRO A 490 2.05 13.31 -16.04
N GLU A 491 3.08 13.10 -15.19
CA GLU A 491 3.52 14.14 -14.26
C GLU A 491 4.06 15.39 -14.95
N SER A 492 4.00 16.53 -14.27
CA SER A 492 4.43 17.83 -14.81
C SER A 492 5.92 17.88 -15.15
N TYR A 493 6.77 17.25 -14.34
CA TYR A 493 8.23 17.32 -14.48
C TYR A 493 8.77 16.78 -15.81
N ILE A 494 8.09 15.78 -16.38
CA ILE A 494 8.42 15.23 -17.71
C ILE A 494 7.64 15.88 -18.85
N GLY A 495 6.96 17.01 -18.60
CA GLY A 495 6.20 17.77 -19.57
C GLY A 495 4.73 17.37 -19.71
N GLY A 496 4.16 16.67 -18.73
CA GLY A 496 2.72 16.40 -18.65
C GLY A 496 1.88 17.68 -18.59
N PRO A 497 0.58 17.62 -18.96
CA PRO A 497 -0.27 18.82 -19.11
C PRO A 497 -0.37 19.72 -17.87
N LEU A 498 -0.21 19.16 -16.67
CA LEU A 498 -0.18 19.95 -15.43
C LEU A 498 0.95 21.01 -15.44
N SER A 499 2.02 20.82 -16.23
CA SER A 499 3.10 21.79 -16.41
C SER A 499 2.67 23.06 -17.14
N LEU A 500 1.56 22.99 -17.89
CA LEU A 500 1.03 24.11 -18.68
C LEU A 500 0.08 25.01 -17.90
N LEU A 501 -0.40 24.56 -16.73
CA LEU A 501 -1.34 25.30 -15.91
C LEU A 501 -0.65 26.47 -15.22
N GLU A 502 -1.23 27.66 -15.28
CA GLU A 502 -0.73 28.86 -14.63
C GLU A 502 -1.73 29.38 -13.58
N THR A 503 -1.24 30.15 -12.59
CA THR A 503 -2.10 30.79 -11.59
C THR A 503 -3.10 31.73 -12.28
N GLY A 504 -4.38 31.59 -11.93
CA GLY A 504 -5.50 32.31 -12.53
C GLY A 504 -6.25 31.51 -13.62
N ASP A 505 -5.67 30.47 -14.18
CA ASP A 505 -6.37 29.58 -15.11
C ASP A 505 -7.55 28.90 -14.42
N ILE A 506 -8.64 28.71 -15.16
CA ILE A 506 -9.82 28.02 -14.64
C ILE A 506 -9.67 26.52 -14.84
N VAL A 507 -9.84 25.78 -13.75
CA VAL A 507 -9.95 24.32 -13.78
C VAL A 507 -11.37 23.91 -13.44
N GLU A 508 -11.89 22.93 -14.17
CA GLU A 508 -13.21 22.35 -13.96
C GLU A 508 -13.06 20.84 -13.69
N LEU A 509 -13.70 20.37 -12.64
CA LEU A 509 -13.81 18.96 -12.33
C LEU A 509 -15.27 18.55 -12.13
N ASP A 510 -15.61 17.35 -12.60
CA ASP A 510 -16.89 16.69 -12.34
C ASP A 510 -16.63 15.20 -12.07
N VAL A 511 -16.71 14.80 -10.80
CA VAL A 511 -16.43 13.42 -10.37
C VAL A 511 -17.47 12.45 -10.94
N SER A 512 -18.71 12.88 -11.09
CA SER A 512 -19.77 12.03 -11.66
C SER A 512 -19.51 11.70 -13.14
N GLN A 513 -18.95 12.67 -13.88
CA GLN A 513 -18.56 12.51 -15.27
C GLN A 513 -17.12 11.96 -15.44
N ARG A 514 -16.39 11.77 -14.32
CA ARG A 514 -14.97 11.36 -14.34
C ARG A 514 -14.10 12.30 -15.15
N SER A 515 -14.38 13.61 -15.08
CA SER A 515 -13.67 14.59 -15.89
C SER A 515 -12.89 15.60 -15.06
N ILE A 516 -11.72 16.01 -15.58
CA ILE A 516 -10.90 17.10 -15.07
C ILE A 516 -10.23 17.84 -16.22
N ASN A 517 -10.50 19.14 -16.34
CA ASN A 517 -10.00 19.94 -17.45
C ASN A 517 -9.52 21.32 -17.01
N MET A 518 -8.44 21.80 -17.61
CA MET A 518 -8.11 23.22 -17.62
C MET A 518 -8.81 23.88 -18.80
N LEU A 519 -9.47 25.01 -18.53
CA LEU A 519 -10.23 25.77 -19.53
C LEU A 519 -9.36 26.87 -20.13
N VAL A 520 -8.30 26.45 -20.83
CA VAL A 520 -7.35 27.30 -21.55
C VAL A 520 -7.42 26.93 -23.03
N ASP A 521 -7.40 27.90 -23.91
CA ASP A 521 -7.47 27.67 -25.35
C ASP A 521 -6.20 26.97 -25.88
N GLU A 522 -6.35 26.26 -26.99
CA GLU A 522 -5.27 25.44 -27.58
C GLU A 522 -4.08 26.27 -28.06
N ASP A 523 -4.31 27.49 -28.54
CA ASP A 523 -3.23 28.39 -28.99
C ASP A 523 -2.34 28.80 -27.81
N THR A 524 -2.97 29.18 -26.68
CA THR A 524 -2.28 29.49 -25.43
C THR A 524 -1.50 28.28 -24.92
N LEU A 525 -2.12 27.07 -24.90
CA LEU A 525 -1.46 25.85 -24.47
C LEU A 525 -0.23 25.52 -25.35
N SER A 526 -0.38 25.68 -26.67
CA SER A 526 0.72 25.47 -27.62
C SER A 526 1.88 26.44 -27.38
N LEU A 527 1.57 27.73 -27.13
CA LEU A 527 2.60 28.73 -26.79
C LEU A 527 3.32 28.40 -25.48
N ARG A 528 2.59 27.95 -24.44
CA ARG A 528 3.17 27.53 -23.16
C ARG A 528 4.06 26.29 -23.34
N LYS A 529 3.60 25.29 -24.10
CA LYS A 529 4.35 24.05 -24.39
C LYS A 529 5.70 24.33 -25.04
N ASN A 530 5.75 25.28 -25.95
CA ASN A 530 7.00 25.69 -26.62
C ASN A 530 8.01 26.40 -25.68
N LYS A 531 7.54 26.90 -24.52
CA LYS A 531 8.39 27.56 -23.51
C LYS A 531 8.89 26.61 -22.42
N ILE A 532 8.31 25.41 -22.28
CA ILE A 532 8.73 24.45 -21.28
C ILE A 532 10.16 23.99 -21.56
N LYS A 533 10.99 24.12 -20.56
CA LYS A 533 12.31 23.48 -20.52
C LYS A 533 12.22 22.31 -19.57
N LEU A 534 12.35 21.10 -20.10
CA LEU A 534 12.43 19.90 -19.27
C LEU A 534 13.68 20.01 -18.38
N SER A 535 13.52 19.69 -17.11
CA SER A 535 14.62 19.73 -16.16
C SER A 535 15.47 18.45 -16.28
N GLU A 536 16.78 18.60 -16.07
CA GLU A 536 17.70 17.46 -15.98
C GLU A 536 17.41 16.58 -14.76
N PRO A 537 17.71 15.26 -14.82
CA PRO A 537 17.57 14.38 -13.65
C PRO A 537 18.29 14.92 -12.42
N LYS A 538 17.64 14.90 -11.26
CA LYS A 538 18.13 15.52 -10.02
C LYS A 538 19.38 14.89 -9.40
N ALA A 539 19.89 13.77 -9.94
CA ALA A 539 21.06 13.07 -9.38
C ALA A 539 21.93 12.44 -10.47
N GLY A 540 23.25 12.56 -10.29
CA GLY A 540 24.24 12.02 -11.23
C GLY A 540 24.75 10.61 -10.86
N ARG A 541 24.31 9.99 -9.73
CA ARG A 541 24.79 8.66 -9.29
C ARG A 541 23.90 8.00 -8.25
N GLY A 542 24.14 6.71 -8.04
CA GLY A 542 23.56 5.92 -6.96
C GLY A 542 22.08 5.62 -7.14
N TRP A 543 21.39 5.29 -6.04
CA TRP A 543 19.99 4.89 -6.06
C TRP A 543 19.07 5.95 -6.68
N LEU A 544 19.27 7.21 -6.34
CA LEU A 544 18.43 8.30 -6.84
C LEU A 544 18.55 8.45 -8.37
N TRP A 545 19.77 8.26 -8.91
CA TRP A 545 19.98 8.24 -10.37
C TRP A 545 19.21 7.07 -11.01
N MET A 546 19.39 5.87 -10.47
CA MET A 546 18.71 4.67 -10.96
C MET A 546 17.19 4.84 -10.90
N TYR A 547 16.67 5.32 -9.77
CA TYR A 547 15.25 5.56 -9.61
C TYR A 547 14.70 6.53 -10.67
N SER A 548 15.31 7.70 -10.80
CA SER A 548 14.82 8.76 -11.69
C SER A 548 14.88 8.40 -13.18
N ASN A 549 15.78 7.48 -13.57
CA ASN A 549 15.92 7.07 -14.98
C ASN A 549 15.03 5.88 -15.34
N HIS A 550 14.57 5.10 -14.38
CA HIS A 550 13.86 3.84 -14.64
C HIS A 550 12.44 3.78 -14.09
N VAL A 551 12.04 4.73 -13.22
CA VAL A 551 10.70 4.72 -12.65
C VAL A 551 9.63 5.05 -13.69
N LYS A 552 8.61 4.21 -13.78
CA LYS A 552 7.40 4.43 -14.60
C LYS A 552 6.46 5.44 -13.93
N GLN A 553 5.48 5.92 -14.68
CA GLN A 553 4.49 6.87 -14.19
C GLN A 553 3.50 6.24 -13.19
N ALA A 554 2.73 7.08 -12.50
CA ALA A 554 1.81 6.64 -11.44
C ALA A 554 0.70 5.70 -11.94
N ASN A 555 0.14 5.96 -13.12
CA ASN A 555 -0.82 5.10 -13.81
C ASN A 555 -0.25 3.75 -14.24
N GLU A 556 1.06 3.58 -14.18
CA GLU A 556 1.79 2.35 -14.48
C GLU A 556 2.36 1.67 -13.22
N GLY A 557 2.07 2.18 -12.02
CA GLY A 557 2.46 1.59 -10.75
C GLY A 557 3.80 2.04 -10.18
N CYS A 558 4.51 2.99 -10.80
CA CYS A 558 5.83 3.48 -10.36
C CYS A 558 6.86 2.35 -10.13
N ASP A 559 6.75 1.24 -10.85
CA ASP A 559 7.78 0.20 -10.85
C ASP A 559 8.91 0.58 -11.81
N PHE A 560 10.02 -0.15 -11.79
CA PHE A 560 11.08 0.06 -12.77
C PHE A 560 10.76 -0.67 -14.08
N ASP A 561 11.12 -0.07 -15.18
CA ASP A 561 10.87 -0.56 -16.53
C ASP A 561 11.53 -1.93 -16.82
N PHE A 562 12.63 -2.26 -16.12
CA PHE A 562 13.38 -3.51 -16.25
C PHE A 562 12.97 -4.60 -15.25
N LEU A 563 11.97 -4.37 -14.37
CA LEU A 563 11.56 -5.31 -13.33
C LEU A 563 10.26 -6.07 -13.67
N GLU A 564 9.64 -5.80 -14.80
CA GLU A 564 8.50 -6.60 -15.25
C GLU A 564 8.95 -8.04 -15.54
N THR A 565 8.25 -8.99 -14.96
CA THR A 565 8.60 -10.42 -15.06
C THR A 565 7.38 -11.24 -15.44
N ASP A 566 7.60 -12.49 -15.84
CA ASP A 566 6.57 -13.50 -16.06
C ASP A 566 6.80 -14.64 -15.06
N PHE A 567 6.42 -14.43 -13.80
CA PHE A 567 6.56 -15.40 -12.70
C PHE A 567 7.94 -16.09 -12.68
N GLY A 568 9.02 -15.30 -12.67
CA GLY A 568 10.39 -15.79 -12.57
C GLY A 568 11.03 -16.32 -13.86
N LYS A 569 10.31 -16.30 -14.99
CA LYS A 569 10.87 -16.80 -16.28
C LYS A 569 12.00 -15.94 -16.82
N SER A 570 12.02 -14.64 -16.49
CA SER A 570 13.01 -13.68 -16.99
C SER A 570 14.36 -13.74 -16.28
N ALA A 571 14.39 -14.31 -15.07
CA ALA A 571 15.59 -14.35 -14.26
C ALA A 571 15.94 -15.79 -13.87
N LYS A 572 17.09 -16.28 -14.34
CA LYS A 572 17.56 -17.63 -14.00
C LYS A 572 18.03 -17.72 -12.55
N GLU A 573 17.81 -18.89 -11.96
CA GLU A 573 18.44 -19.24 -10.70
C GLU A 573 19.96 -19.30 -10.88
N PRO A 574 20.76 -18.74 -9.95
CA PRO A 574 22.21 -18.85 -10.01
C PRO A 574 22.68 -20.31 -10.03
N ASP A 575 23.67 -20.60 -10.86
CA ASP A 575 24.25 -21.93 -10.91
C ASP A 575 24.94 -22.27 -9.58
N ILE A 576 24.72 -23.50 -9.11
CA ILE A 576 25.41 -24.08 -7.95
C ILE A 576 26.53 -24.96 -8.49
N PHE A 577 27.77 -24.57 -8.24
CA PHE A 577 28.91 -25.32 -8.78
C PHE A 577 29.30 -26.47 -7.87
#